data_4334ffb1bfeae1725ceacd4d425750ea
#
_entry.id   4334ffb1bfeae1725ceacd4d425750ea
#
_cell.length_a   1.000
_cell.length_b   1.000
_cell.length_c   1.000
_cell.angle_alpha   90.00
_cell.angle_beta   90.00
_cell.angle_gamma   90.00
#
_symmetry.space_group_name_H-M   'P 1'
#
loop_
_entity.id
_entity.type
_entity.pdbx_description
1 polymer ?
#
loop_
_entity_poly.entity_id
_entity_poly.type
_entity_poly.pdbx_seq_one_letter_code
_entity_poly.pdbx_strand_id
1 'polypeptide(L)'
;MSKALKTTRRLRAEDSVVVVIDLQDKLLAKLPAASEIVQSAGFLLDVAALLGVPVKATEQYPKGLGPTTAEVARRLPQAIPAKTTFSCCGAGTLLEELEALQRPNIVLTGAETHVCVMQTALDLIDAGLHVFLPVDAVAARFAIDHTTAIRRIELAGGTTTTAETIAFEWLADAAHLQFKAVSKLVIERSAVRRMAGSESVGVHY
;
A
#
# COMPACT_ATOMS: atom_id res chain seq x y z
N MET A 1 24.47 8.57 -22.04
CA MET A 1 23.01 8.48 -22.00
C MET A 1 22.62 7.05 -21.65
N SER A 2 22.37 6.79 -20.38
CA SER A 2 21.96 5.46 -19.90
C SER A 2 20.52 5.20 -20.39
N LYS A 3 20.34 4.13 -21.15
CA LYS A 3 19.04 3.66 -21.60
C LYS A 3 18.33 3.11 -20.37
N ALA A 4 17.41 3.89 -19.78
CA ALA A 4 16.55 3.40 -18.74
C ALA A 4 15.82 2.17 -19.29
N LEU A 5 16.22 1.01 -18.86
CA LEU A 5 15.50 -0.24 -19.09
C LEU A 5 14.13 -0.05 -18.44
N LYS A 6 13.08 0.13 -19.24
CA LYS A 6 11.71 -0.10 -18.81
C LYS A 6 11.60 -1.56 -18.41
N THR A 7 11.88 -1.85 -17.17
CA THR A 7 11.67 -3.20 -16.64
C THR A 7 10.17 -3.35 -16.37
N THR A 8 9.50 -4.07 -17.26
CA THR A 8 8.16 -4.63 -16.99
C THR A 8 8.31 -5.68 -15.88
N ARG A 9 8.44 -5.25 -14.64
CA ARG A 9 8.62 -6.16 -13.51
C ARG A 9 7.25 -6.48 -12.92
N ARG A 10 6.93 -7.75 -12.88
CA ARG A 10 5.92 -8.27 -11.96
C ARG A 10 6.49 -8.27 -10.55
N LEU A 11 5.64 -8.00 -9.57
CA LEU A 11 6.00 -8.14 -8.15
C LEU A 11 6.25 -9.62 -7.82
N ARG A 12 7.24 -9.83 -6.95
CA ARG A 12 7.51 -11.14 -6.34
C ARG A 12 7.51 -10.98 -4.83
N ALA A 13 6.93 -11.93 -4.12
CA ALA A 13 6.80 -11.86 -2.67
C ALA A 13 8.16 -11.73 -1.97
N GLU A 14 9.17 -12.47 -2.46
CA GLU A 14 10.54 -12.46 -1.93
C GLU A 14 11.28 -11.14 -2.10
N ASP A 15 10.88 -10.30 -3.07
CA ASP A 15 11.52 -9.01 -3.39
C ASP A 15 10.69 -7.80 -2.89
N SER A 16 9.60 -8.05 -2.17
CA SER A 16 8.62 -7.01 -1.79
C SER A 16 8.62 -6.71 -0.29
N VAL A 17 8.28 -5.46 0.05
CA VAL A 17 7.94 -4.98 1.40
C VAL A 17 6.66 -4.15 1.31
N VAL A 18 5.75 -4.30 2.27
CA VAL A 18 4.58 -3.42 2.42
C VAL A 18 4.91 -2.32 3.41
N VAL A 19 4.60 -1.07 3.07
CA VAL A 19 4.66 0.08 3.99
C VAL A 19 3.26 0.65 4.15
N VAL A 20 2.75 0.58 5.39
CA VAL A 20 1.44 1.13 5.78
C VAL A 20 1.63 2.52 6.34
N ILE A 21 0.99 3.51 5.70
CA ILE A 21 1.18 4.92 6.00
C ILE A 21 -0.07 5.47 6.68
N ASP A 22 0.05 5.79 7.97
CA ASP A 22 -0.85 6.66 8.74
C ASP A 22 -2.35 6.29 8.66
N LEU A 23 -2.72 5.02 8.72
CA LEU A 23 -4.12 4.57 8.77
C LEU A 23 -4.73 4.76 10.17
N GLN A 24 -4.82 6.03 10.61
CA GLN A 24 -5.26 6.45 11.94
C GLN A 24 -6.73 6.90 11.94
N ASP A 25 -7.48 6.59 13.02
CA ASP A 25 -8.94 6.80 13.11
C ASP A 25 -9.37 8.24 12.80
N LYS A 26 -8.68 9.25 13.37
CA LYS A 26 -9.04 10.67 13.15
C LYS A 26 -8.75 11.16 11.74
N LEU A 27 -7.78 10.54 11.04
CA LEU A 27 -7.49 10.84 9.65
C LEU A 27 -8.51 10.15 8.75
N LEU A 28 -8.75 8.86 8.98
CA LEU A 28 -9.73 8.06 8.26
C LEU A 28 -11.14 8.64 8.33
N ALA A 29 -11.55 9.16 9.48
CA ALA A 29 -12.88 9.81 9.66
C ALA A 29 -13.14 10.98 8.69
N LYS A 30 -12.11 11.52 8.03
CA LYS A 30 -12.22 12.61 7.06
C LYS A 30 -12.19 12.15 5.60
N LEU A 31 -11.99 10.84 5.38
CA LEU A 31 -11.82 10.28 4.04
C LEU A 31 -13.11 9.61 3.57
N PRO A 32 -13.67 9.99 2.41
CA PRO A 32 -14.86 9.34 1.85
C PRO A 32 -14.67 7.84 1.65
N ALA A 33 -13.47 7.42 1.22
CA ALA A 33 -13.14 6.03 0.94
C ALA A 33 -12.46 5.30 2.12
N ALA A 34 -12.68 5.73 3.38
CA ALA A 34 -12.00 5.17 4.55
C ALA A 34 -12.21 3.66 4.69
N SER A 35 -13.44 3.19 4.52
CA SER A 35 -13.78 1.76 4.63
C SER A 35 -13.05 0.94 3.56
N GLU A 36 -13.06 1.41 2.33
CA GLU A 36 -12.43 0.73 1.17
C GLU A 36 -10.92 0.59 1.34
N ILE A 37 -10.24 1.65 1.77
CA ILE A 37 -8.77 1.58 1.95
C ILE A 37 -8.39 0.72 3.14
N VAL A 38 -9.15 0.75 4.24
CA VAL A 38 -8.91 -0.13 5.39
C VAL A 38 -9.09 -1.59 5.01
N GLN A 39 -10.14 -1.93 4.26
CA GLN A 39 -10.38 -3.28 3.75
C GLN A 39 -9.28 -3.73 2.78
N SER A 40 -8.88 -2.85 1.84
CA SER A 40 -7.84 -3.17 0.86
C SER A 40 -6.46 -3.31 1.52
N ALA A 41 -6.13 -2.45 2.47
CA ALA A 41 -4.92 -2.58 3.28
C ALA A 41 -4.94 -3.87 4.10
N GLY A 42 -6.05 -4.16 4.79
CA GLY A 42 -6.22 -5.40 5.54
C GLY A 42 -6.04 -6.65 4.67
N PHE A 43 -6.64 -6.67 3.49
CA PHE A 43 -6.45 -7.76 2.51
C PHE A 43 -4.98 -7.91 2.11
N LEU A 44 -4.29 -6.82 1.76
CA LEU A 44 -2.86 -6.87 1.43
C LEU A 44 -2.01 -7.40 2.57
N LEU A 45 -2.30 -7.01 3.80
CA LEU A 45 -1.58 -7.45 4.98
C LEU A 45 -1.81 -8.93 5.27
N ASP A 46 -3.04 -9.43 5.12
CA ASP A 46 -3.36 -10.85 5.28
C ASP A 46 -2.64 -11.70 4.21
N VAL A 47 -2.59 -11.24 2.94
CA VAL A 47 -1.83 -11.89 1.87
C VAL A 47 -0.32 -11.83 2.15
N ALA A 48 0.19 -10.67 2.59
CA ALA A 48 1.59 -10.50 2.95
C ALA A 48 2.03 -11.49 4.04
N ALA A 49 1.19 -11.67 5.07
CA ALA A 49 1.44 -12.65 6.14
C ALA A 49 1.50 -14.08 5.62
N LEU A 50 0.58 -14.48 4.71
CA LEU A 50 0.57 -15.81 4.11
C LEU A 50 1.81 -16.09 3.24
N LEU A 51 2.35 -15.06 2.59
CA LEU A 51 3.45 -15.17 1.63
C LEU A 51 4.81 -14.74 2.18
N GLY A 52 4.89 -14.40 3.49
CA GLY A 52 6.14 -14.00 4.14
C GLY A 52 6.70 -12.66 3.65
N VAL A 53 5.82 -11.74 3.22
CA VAL A 53 6.21 -10.38 2.83
C VAL A 53 6.31 -9.51 4.08
N PRO A 54 7.47 -8.89 4.36
CA PRO A 54 7.64 -8.00 5.50
C PRO A 54 6.73 -6.78 5.42
N VAL A 55 6.29 -6.31 6.59
CA VAL A 55 5.45 -5.14 6.73
C VAL A 55 6.13 -4.11 7.63
N LYS A 56 6.13 -2.85 7.21
CA LYS A 56 6.48 -1.66 7.99
C LYS A 56 5.26 -0.75 8.08
N ALA A 57 5.20 0.08 9.12
CA ALA A 57 4.10 1.03 9.31
C ALA A 57 4.59 2.32 9.95
N THR A 58 3.83 3.40 9.80
CA THR A 58 4.07 4.67 10.48
C THR A 58 2.78 5.26 11.04
N GLU A 59 2.92 6.15 12.03
CA GLU A 59 1.85 7.00 12.57
C GLU A 59 2.25 8.47 12.50
N GLN A 60 1.41 9.28 11.84
CA GLN A 60 1.56 10.73 11.81
C GLN A 60 1.09 11.34 13.12
N TYR A 61 1.99 11.98 13.88
CA TYR A 61 1.67 12.74 15.10
C TYR A 61 0.55 12.09 15.95
N PRO A 62 0.77 10.88 16.50
CA PRO A 62 -0.30 10.10 17.16
C PRO A 62 -0.91 10.80 18.38
N LYS A 63 -0.20 11.76 19.03
CA LYS A 63 -0.77 12.60 20.08
C LYS A 63 -1.96 13.44 19.58
N GLY A 64 -1.95 13.84 18.31
CA GLY A 64 -3.03 14.59 17.67
C GLY A 64 -4.03 13.72 16.93
N LEU A 65 -3.53 12.77 16.11
CA LEU A 65 -4.35 11.96 15.19
C LEU A 65 -4.84 10.63 15.78
N GLY A 66 -4.35 10.26 16.97
CA GLY A 66 -4.67 8.98 17.58
C GLY A 66 -3.82 7.84 17.02
N PRO A 67 -4.04 6.61 17.48
CA PRO A 67 -3.34 5.42 16.98
C PRO A 67 -3.88 4.96 15.63
N THR A 68 -3.16 4.03 15.01
CA THR A 68 -3.63 3.27 13.87
C THR A 68 -4.94 2.56 14.20
N THR A 69 -5.90 2.56 13.25
CA THR A 69 -7.20 1.90 13.45
C THR A 69 -7.02 0.43 13.85
N ALA A 70 -7.83 -0.04 14.80
CA ALA A 70 -7.71 -1.38 15.38
C ALA A 70 -7.77 -2.50 14.32
N GLU A 71 -8.53 -2.30 13.25
CA GLU A 71 -8.64 -3.28 12.17
C GLU A 71 -7.32 -3.51 11.44
N VAL A 72 -6.53 -2.47 11.26
CA VAL A 72 -5.20 -2.55 10.63
C VAL A 72 -4.13 -2.93 11.67
N ALA A 73 -4.18 -2.31 12.85
CA ALA A 73 -3.17 -2.47 13.89
C ALA A 73 -2.95 -3.94 14.32
N ARG A 74 -4.00 -4.75 14.37
CA ARG A 74 -3.89 -6.20 14.70
C ARG A 74 -3.07 -7.02 13.71
N ARG A 75 -2.78 -6.48 12.52
CA ARG A 75 -2.00 -7.08 11.44
C ARG A 75 -0.59 -6.53 11.34
N LEU A 76 -0.26 -5.52 12.14
CA LEU A 76 1.01 -4.81 12.10
C LEU A 76 1.98 -5.28 13.18
N PRO A 77 3.28 -4.99 13.05
CA PRO A 77 4.22 -5.13 14.15
C PRO A 77 3.76 -4.35 15.40
N GLN A 78 4.12 -4.83 16.58
CA GLN A 78 3.65 -4.22 17.84
C GLN A 78 4.10 -2.77 18.06
N ALA A 79 5.25 -2.37 17.51
CA ALA A 79 5.77 -1.01 17.63
C ALA A 79 5.65 -0.31 16.26
N ILE A 80 4.79 0.72 16.20
CA ILE A 80 4.63 1.57 15.03
C ILE A 80 5.33 2.90 15.31
N PRO A 81 6.40 3.27 14.56
CA PRO A 81 7.12 4.52 14.77
C PRO A 81 6.24 5.73 14.46
N ALA A 82 6.28 6.73 15.34
CA ALA A 82 5.64 8.02 15.16
C ALA A 82 6.51 8.96 14.34
N LYS A 83 5.89 9.77 13.48
CA LYS A 83 6.57 10.79 12.69
C LYS A 83 5.86 12.14 12.75
N THR A 84 6.59 13.22 12.48
CA THR A 84 6.06 14.57 12.26
C THR A 84 6.26 15.01 10.81
N THR A 85 7.27 14.48 10.12
CA THR A 85 7.48 14.66 8.67
C THR A 85 6.34 14.02 7.89
N PHE A 86 5.98 14.57 6.74
CA PHE A 86 4.94 13.94 5.91
C PHE A 86 5.48 12.69 5.22
N SER A 87 6.66 12.78 4.61
CA SER A 87 7.34 11.58 4.11
C SER A 87 7.76 10.67 5.27
N CYS A 88 7.53 9.36 5.09
CA CYS A 88 7.99 8.34 6.02
C CYS A 88 9.52 8.18 6.00
N CYS A 89 10.19 8.58 4.92
CA CYS A 89 11.65 8.53 4.81
C CYS A 89 12.35 9.54 5.74
N GLY A 90 11.65 10.61 6.15
CA GLY A 90 12.12 11.52 7.20
C GLY A 90 11.82 11.06 8.62
N ALA A 91 11.22 9.89 8.80
CA ALA A 91 10.80 9.31 10.07
C ALA A 91 11.82 8.27 10.57
N GLY A 92 12.84 8.71 11.26
CA GLY A 92 13.78 7.79 11.92
C GLY A 92 14.53 6.87 10.97
N THR A 93 14.34 5.55 11.10
CA THR A 93 15.16 4.50 10.49
C THR A 93 14.50 3.79 9.29
N LEU A 94 13.36 4.28 8.76
CA LEU A 94 12.63 3.52 7.74
C LEU A 94 13.48 3.16 6.51
N LEU A 95 14.25 4.11 5.96
CA LEU A 95 15.12 3.84 4.81
C LEU A 95 16.18 2.77 5.16
N GLU A 96 16.87 2.92 6.29
CA GLU A 96 17.87 1.95 6.77
C GLU A 96 17.25 0.56 6.95
N GLU A 97 16.04 0.50 7.49
CA GLU A 97 15.30 -0.74 7.68
C GLU A 97 14.90 -1.40 6.35
N LEU A 98 14.50 -0.61 5.35
CA LEU A 98 14.19 -1.10 4.00
C LEU A 98 15.46 -1.59 3.29
N GLU A 99 16.57 -0.87 3.39
CA GLU A 99 17.86 -1.28 2.86
C GLU A 99 18.35 -2.59 3.49
N ALA A 100 18.20 -2.74 4.81
CA ALA A 100 18.58 -3.97 5.52
C ALA A 100 17.78 -5.20 5.06
N LEU A 101 16.54 -5.02 4.60
CA LEU A 101 15.73 -6.10 4.05
C LEU A 101 16.19 -6.54 2.66
N GLN A 102 16.98 -5.73 1.94
CA GLN A 102 17.46 -5.98 0.58
C GLN A 102 16.34 -6.36 -0.42
N ARG A 103 15.15 -5.78 -0.22
CA ARG A 103 13.98 -5.99 -1.07
C ARG A 103 13.63 -4.68 -1.80
N PRO A 104 13.87 -4.61 -3.11
CA PRO A 104 13.77 -3.33 -3.83
C PRO A 104 12.35 -2.87 -4.13
N ASN A 105 11.34 -3.75 -4.01
CA ASN A 105 9.96 -3.42 -4.38
C ASN A 105 9.15 -3.03 -3.15
N ILE A 106 8.68 -1.78 -3.12
CA ILE A 106 7.94 -1.22 -1.99
C ILE A 106 6.49 -1.01 -2.40
N VAL A 107 5.57 -1.71 -1.74
CA VAL A 107 4.13 -1.54 -1.88
C VAL A 107 3.66 -0.54 -0.84
N LEU A 108 3.12 0.61 -1.28
CA LEU A 108 2.63 1.66 -0.39
C LEU A 108 1.11 1.58 -0.24
N THR A 109 0.61 1.57 0.99
CA THR A 109 -0.81 1.70 1.29
C THR A 109 -1.02 2.72 2.40
N GLY A 110 -2.16 3.42 2.41
CA GLY A 110 -2.45 4.36 3.49
C GLY A 110 -3.00 5.71 3.06
N ALA A 111 -2.81 6.73 3.89
CA ALA A 111 -3.40 8.05 3.74
C ALA A 111 -2.45 9.20 4.16
N GLU A 112 -2.62 10.42 3.61
CA GLU A 112 -3.41 10.75 2.43
C GLU A 112 -2.55 10.63 1.17
N THR A 113 -3.15 10.21 0.06
CA THR A 113 -2.45 9.96 -1.21
C THR A 113 -1.56 11.11 -1.64
N HIS A 114 -2.02 12.36 -1.52
CA HIS A 114 -1.31 13.58 -2.00
C HIS A 114 -0.36 14.19 -0.95
N VAL A 115 -0.34 13.67 0.27
CA VAL A 115 0.51 14.18 1.36
C VAL A 115 1.57 13.13 1.71
N CYS A 116 1.28 12.26 2.68
CA CYS A 116 2.27 11.31 3.21
C CYS A 116 2.64 10.24 2.18
N VAL A 117 1.65 9.69 1.44
CA VAL A 117 1.90 8.62 0.47
C VAL A 117 2.75 9.11 -0.69
N MET A 118 2.37 10.23 -1.33
CA MET A 118 3.10 10.75 -2.48
C MET A 118 4.52 11.19 -2.12
N GLN A 119 4.69 11.92 -1.01
CA GLN A 119 6.04 12.36 -0.60
C GLN A 119 6.94 11.16 -0.27
N THR A 120 6.40 10.14 0.40
CA THR A 120 7.14 8.89 0.65
C THR A 120 7.49 8.19 -0.66
N ALA A 121 6.55 8.10 -1.60
CA ALA A 121 6.78 7.46 -2.89
C ALA A 121 7.91 8.14 -3.66
N LEU A 122 7.92 9.47 -3.71
CA LEU A 122 8.95 10.24 -4.41
C LEU A 122 10.33 10.05 -3.77
N ASP A 123 10.43 10.11 -2.44
CA ASP A 123 11.70 9.91 -1.73
C ASP A 123 12.24 8.48 -1.91
N LEU A 124 11.36 7.46 -1.90
CA LEU A 124 11.77 6.08 -2.15
C LEU A 124 12.26 5.85 -3.58
N ILE A 125 11.61 6.49 -4.57
CA ILE A 125 12.04 6.45 -5.97
C ILE A 125 13.41 7.13 -6.13
N ASP A 126 13.61 8.28 -5.49
CA ASP A 126 14.90 9.00 -5.51
C ASP A 126 16.01 8.18 -4.82
N ALA A 127 15.65 7.37 -3.81
CA ALA A 127 16.57 6.41 -3.18
C ALA A 127 16.83 5.15 -4.05
N GLY A 128 16.25 5.05 -5.24
CA GLY A 128 16.47 3.93 -6.17
C GLY A 128 15.58 2.71 -5.93
N LEU A 129 14.57 2.82 -5.06
CA LEU A 129 13.61 1.76 -4.80
C LEU A 129 12.46 1.78 -5.82
N HIS A 130 11.82 0.64 -6.04
CA HIS A 130 10.69 0.51 -6.95
C HIS A 130 9.37 0.61 -6.16
N VAL A 131 8.62 1.68 -6.39
CA VAL A 131 7.35 1.93 -5.70
C VAL A 131 6.19 1.34 -6.51
N PHE A 132 5.36 0.54 -5.85
CA PHE A 132 4.09 0.02 -6.34
C PHE A 132 2.96 0.60 -5.50
N LEU A 133 2.00 1.23 -6.17
CA LEU A 133 0.89 1.91 -5.54
C LEU A 133 -0.43 1.23 -5.90
N PRO A 134 -1.00 0.38 -5.03
CA PRO A 134 -2.36 -0.12 -5.20
C PRO A 134 -3.35 1.03 -5.00
N VAL A 135 -3.92 1.52 -6.10
CA VAL A 135 -4.78 2.71 -6.10
C VAL A 135 -6.07 2.54 -5.30
N ASP A 136 -6.48 1.30 -5.07
CA ASP A 136 -7.63 0.93 -4.24
C ASP A 136 -7.28 0.74 -2.74
N ALA A 137 -6.01 0.97 -2.36
CA ALA A 137 -5.53 0.91 -0.99
C ALA A 137 -4.91 2.23 -0.50
N VAL A 138 -5.17 3.32 -1.20
CA VAL A 138 -4.79 4.69 -0.83
C VAL A 138 -5.97 5.63 -1.07
N ALA A 139 -6.10 6.71 -0.29
CA ALA A 139 -7.16 7.70 -0.46
C ALA A 139 -6.73 9.10 -0.07
N ALA A 140 -7.48 10.08 -0.58
CA ALA A 140 -7.42 11.47 -0.18
C ALA A 140 -8.84 12.01 0.06
N ARG A 141 -8.97 13.16 0.72
CA ARG A 141 -10.25 13.83 0.97
C ARG A 141 -10.96 14.26 -0.31
N PHE A 142 -10.20 14.64 -1.32
CA PHE A 142 -10.73 15.13 -2.60
C PHE A 142 -10.17 14.32 -3.76
N ALA A 143 -11.04 14.00 -4.74
CA ALA A 143 -10.67 13.22 -5.90
C ALA A 143 -9.57 13.89 -6.74
N ILE A 144 -9.56 15.21 -6.85
CA ILE A 144 -8.54 15.94 -7.60
C ILE A 144 -7.14 15.78 -7.00
N ASP A 145 -7.02 15.81 -5.66
CA ASP A 145 -5.75 15.60 -4.98
C ASP A 145 -5.27 14.16 -5.15
N HIS A 146 -6.20 13.20 -5.05
CA HIS A 146 -5.92 11.78 -5.22
C HIS A 146 -5.38 11.49 -6.64
N THR A 147 -6.13 11.88 -7.67
CA THR A 147 -5.76 11.60 -9.06
C THR A 147 -4.48 12.32 -9.48
N THR A 148 -4.28 13.58 -9.02
CA THR A 148 -3.06 14.35 -9.30
C THR A 148 -1.83 13.72 -8.65
N ALA A 149 -1.96 13.24 -7.41
CA ALA A 149 -0.87 12.57 -6.71
C ALA A 149 -0.47 11.25 -7.38
N ILE A 150 -1.45 10.42 -7.74
CA ILE A 150 -1.20 9.17 -8.48
C ILE A 150 -0.42 9.46 -9.77
N ARG A 151 -0.89 10.42 -10.57
CA ARG A 151 -0.21 10.82 -11.81
C ARG A 151 1.23 11.30 -11.57
N ARG A 152 1.48 12.06 -10.49
CA ARG A 152 2.85 12.49 -10.14
C ARG A 152 3.76 11.32 -9.80
N ILE A 153 3.25 10.35 -9.04
CA ILE A 153 4.00 9.13 -8.69
C ILE A 153 4.33 8.33 -9.96
N GLU A 154 3.37 8.16 -10.88
CA GLU A 154 3.59 7.47 -12.17
C GLU A 154 4.68 8.18 -13.00
N LEU A 155 4.59 9.50 -13.12
CA LEU A 155 5.57 10.30 -13.88
C LEU A 155 6.99 10.24 -13.27
N ALA A 156 7.09 10.05 -11.96
CA ALA A 156 8.35 9.85 -11.26
C ALA A 156 8.93 8.42 -11.41
N GLY A 157 8.15 7.48 -11.97
CA GLY A 157 8.59 6.09 -12.19
C GLY A 157 7.94 5.07 -11.27
N GLY A 158 6.98 5.47 -10.42
CA GLY A 158 6.15 4.54 -9.65
C GLY A 158 5.20 3.75 -10.55
N THR A 159 4.81 2.57 -10.09
CA THR A 159 3.88 1.68 -10.80
C THR A 159 2.54 1.65 -10.08
N THR A 160 1.47 2.05 -10.75
CA THR A 160 0.11 1.90 -10.24
C THR A 160 -0.43 0.50 -10.51
N THR A 161 -1.19 -0.02 -9.57
CA THR A 161 -1.75 -1.37 -9.60
C THR A 161 -2.99 -1.44 -8.69
N THR A 162 -3.48 -2.64 -8.36
CA THR A 162 -4.52 -2.87 -7.35
C THR A 162 -4.06 -3.89 -6.33
N ALA A 163 -4.68 -3.90 -5.15
CA ALA A 163 -4.36 -4.86 -4.10
C ALA A 163 -4.52 -6.32 -4.57
N GLU A 164 -5.53 -6.60 -5.38
CA GLU A 164 -5.77 -7.94 -5.91
C GLU A 164 -4.73 -8.35 -6.96
N THR A 165 -4.33 -7.42 -7.84
CA THR A 165 -3.24 -7.65 -8.80
C THR A 165 -1.95 -8.02 -8.06
N ILE A 166 -1.59 -7.28 -7.01
CA ILE A 166 -0.41 -7.57 -6.18
C ILE A 166 -0.49 -8.98 -5.58
N ALA A 167 -1.64 -9.37 -5.04
CA ALA A 167 -1.81 -10.71 -4.45
C ALA A 167 -1.54 -11.84 -5.46
N PHE A 168 -2.03 -11.70 -6.69
CA PHE A 168 -1.79 -12.68 -7.74
C PHE A 168 -0.38 -12.61 -8.34
N GLU A 169 0.23 -11.43 -8.42
CA GLU A 169 1.64 -11.31 -8.81
C GLU A 169 2.57 -11.99 -7.80
N TRP A 170 2.32 -11.83 -6.49
CA TRP A 170 3.07 -12.51 -5.43
C TRP A 170 2.87 -14.03 -5.43
N LEU A 171 1.67 -14.53 -5.76
CA LEU A 171 1.42 -15.96 -5.91
C LEU A 171 2.15 -16.54 -7.13
N ALA A 172 2.21 -15.79 -8.20
CA ALA A 172 2.80 -16.14 -9.50
C ALA A 172 2.20 -17.36 -10.21
N ASP A 173 1.73 -18.38 -9.46
CA ASP A 173 1.24 -19.65 -10.00
C ASP A 173 0.04 -20.17 -9.18
N ALA A 174 -0.96 -20.73 -9.87
CA ALA A 174 -2.12 -21.40 -9.24
C ALA A 174 -1.74 -22.70 -8.51
N ALA A 175 -0.58 -23.27 -8.78
CA ALA A 175 -0.03 -24.41 -8.04
C ALA A 175 0.68 -24.01 -6.74
N HIS A 176 0.80 -22.70 -6.43
CA HIS A 176 1.45 -22.21 -5.21
C HIS A 176 0.75 -22.77 -3.97
N LEU A 177 1.54 -23.16 -2.95
CA LEU A 177 1.02 -23.80 -1.72
C LEU A 177 -0.06 -22.94 -1.02
N GLN A 178 0.06 -21.62 -1.06
CA GLN A 178 -0.87 -20.68 -0.45
C GLN A 178 -2.02 -20.25 -1.37
N PHE A 179 -2.11 -20.78 -2.61
CA PHE A 179 -3.13 -20.36 -3.58
C PHE A 179 -4.57 -20.45 -3.01
N LYS A 180 -4.91 -21.57 -2.35
CA LYS A 180 -6.24 -21.76 -1.77
C LYS A 180 -6.55 -20.73 -0.67
N ALA A 181 -5.57 -20.41 0.18
CA ALA A 181 -5.73 -19.45 1.27
C ALA A 181 -5.91 -18.02 0.72
N VAL A 182 -5.09 -17.61 -0.23
CA VAL A 182 -5.21 -16.30 -0.88
C VAL A 182 -6.51 -16.19 -1.69
N SER A 183 -6.89 -17.25 -2.43
CA SER A 183 -8.14 -17.29 -3.20
C SER A 183 -9.37 -17.12 -2.29
N LYS A 184 -9.35 -17.69 -1.08
CA LYS A 184 -10.40 -17.47 -0.08
C LYS A 184 -10.50 -16.00 0.33
N LEU A 185 -9.38 -15.34 0.62
CA LEU A 185 -9.36 -13.89 0.93
C LEU A 185 -9.92 -13.04 -0.23
N VAL A 186 -9.62 -13.38 -1.48
CA VAL A 186 -10.16 -12.70 -2.67
C VAL A 186 -11.68 -12.84 -2.75
N ILE A 187 -12.22 -14.04 -2.50
CA ILE A 187 -13.67 -14.30 -2.50
C ILE A 187 -14.36 -13.49 -1.39
N GLU A 188 -13.82 -13.51 -0.17
CA GLU A 188 -14.35 -12.77 0.97
C GLU A 188 -14.36 -11.25 0.69
N ARG A 189 -13.26 -10.71 0.18
CA ARG A 189 -13.16 -9.31 -0.23
C ARG A 189 -14.18 -8.93 -1.30
N SER A 190 -14.38 -9.79 -2.31
CA SER A 190 -15.33 -9.57 -3.39
C SER A 190 -16.78 -9.56 -2.88
N ALA A 191 -17.12 -10.37 -1.87
CA ALA A 191 -18.43 -10.36 -1.24
C ALA A 191 -18.69 -9.04 -0.50
N VAL A 192 -17.72 -8.55 0.27
CA VAL A 192 -17.81 -7.27 1.01
C VAL A 192 -17.97 -6.10 0.04
N ARG A 193 -17.18 -6.05 -1.04
CA ARG A 193 -17.28 -4.98 -2.06
C ARG A 193 -18.64 -4.93 -2.74
N ARG A 194 -19.24 -6.09 -3.06
CA ARG A 194 -20.60 -6.16 -3.63
C ARG A 194 -21.67 -5.66 -2.66
N MET A 195 -21.56 -5.99 -1.37
CA MET A 195 -22.49 -5.51 -0.35
C MET A 195 -22.40 -4.00 -0.12
N ALA A 196 -21.22 -3.41 -0.27
CA ALA A 196 -20.99 -1.98 -0.13
C ALA A 196 -21.51 -1.16 -1.33
N GLY A 197 -22.08 -1.80 -2.36
CA GLY A 197 -22.65 -1.09 -3.54
C GLY A 197 -21.58 -0.50 -4.47
N SER A 198 -20.33 -0.91 -4.35
CA SER A 198 -19.32 -0.59 -5.36
C SER A 198 -19.65 -1.40 -6.61
N GLU A 199 -20.42 -0.78 -7.52
CA GLU A 199 -20.75 -1.35 -8.82
C GLU A 199 -19.47 -1.83 -9.51
N SER A 200 -19.49 -3.06 -9.98
CA SER A 200 -18.56 -3.50 -11.00
C SER A 200 -18.70 -2.54 -12.16
N VAL A 201 -17.73 -1.68 -12.39
CA VAL A 201 -17.63 -0.90 -13.61
C VAL A 201 -17.54 -1.94 -14.72
N GLY A 202 -18.65 -2.15 -15.40
CA GLY A 202 -18.69 -2.97 -16.60
C GLY A 202 -17.76 -2.31 -17.61
N VAL A 203 -16.58 -2.89 -17.77
CA VAL A 203 -15.69 -2.51 -18.87
C VAL A 203 -16.38 -3.05 -20.12
N HIS A 204 -17.12 -2.20 -20.80
CA HIS A 204 -17.53 -2.44 -22.16
C HIS A 204 -16.28 -2.23 -23.03
N TYR A 205 -15.72 -3.35 -23.51
CA TYR A 205 -14.72 -3.36 -24.57
C TYR A 205 -15.36 -2.99 -25.91
#